data_93425503f4fb23090ec163e69b4b2d95
#
_entry.id   93425503f4fb23090ec163e69b4b2d95
#
_cell.length_a   1.000
_cell.length_b   1.000
_cell.length_c   1.000
_cell.angle_alpha   90.00
_cell.angle_beta   90.00
_cell.angle_gamma   90.00
#
_symmetry.space_group_name_H-M   'P 1'
#
loop_
_entity.id
_entity.type
_entity.pdbx_description
1 polymer ?
#
loop_
_entity_poly.entity_id
_entity_poly.type
_entity_poly.pdbx_seq_one_letter_code
_entity_poly.pdbx_strand_id
1 'polypeptide(L)'
;MTVDFVQQSPSATEDPFEFYWNQQGEWVEEPNQRRGGESGVQRIHDGEGRLLYAKRQVGHTYRSWRYPLGRPTVLREQDALLALSALSVGVPELVYCGAQQATDKQWRALLVTVGLEGFVEIDNWYAAGERERCGEAVHDRVLEAIGHTLARMHLGRWQHGCLYAKHVFVRVTGQGEGAEVDVALLDLEKSRQRLTAQKAASHDLKQLRRHSSWSATEWDRLIYFYKTVFGSAIKGLR
;
A
#
# COMPACT_ATOMS: atom_id res chain seq x y z
N MET A 1 2.58 -17.79 30.39
CA MET A 1 3.49 -16.66 30.67
C MET A 1 3.27 -15.66 29.56
N THR A 2 2.45 -14.65 29.80
CA THR A 2 2.21 -13.52 28.89
C THR A 2 3.42 -12.61 29.04
N VAL A 3 4.23 -12.50 27.99
CA VAL A 3 5.34 -11.54 27.98
C VAL A 3 4.71 -10.21 27.56
N ASP A 4 4.52 -9.30 28.49
CA ASP A 4 4.10 -7.93 28.23
C ASP A 4 5.27 -7.21 27.53
N PHE A 5 5.21 -7.13 26.19
CA PHE A 5 6.09 -6.28 25.41
C PHE A 5 5.52 -4.86 25.39
N VAL A 6 5.82 -4.09 26.43
CA VAL A 6 5.67 -2.64 26.37
C VAL A 6 6.82 -2.10 25.53
N GLN A 7 6.58 -1.92 24.24
CA GLN A 7 7.56 -1.32 23.33
C GLN A 7 7.35 0.20 23.32
N GLN A 8 8.37 0.92 23.77
CA GLN A 8 8.39 2.39 23.81
C GLN A 8 8.76 2.96 22.42
N SER A 9 8.41 4.22 22.14
CA SER A 9 9.01 4.97 21.04
C SER A 9 10.50 5.22 21.30
N PRO A 10 11.36 5.37 20.26
CA PRO A 10 12.79 5.60 20.45
C PRO A 10 13.02 6.83 21.35
N SER A 11 13.90 6.72 22.32
CA SER A 11 14.31 7.85 23.15
C SER A 11 15.12 8.85 22.32
N ALA A 12 15.23 10.11 22.78
CA ALA A 12 15.97 11.15 22.07
C ALA A 12 17.46 10.84 21.86
N THR A 13 18.02 9.85 22.56
CA THR A 13 19.41 9.41 22.47
C THR A 13 19.63 8.10 21.72
N GLU A 14 18.55 7.42 21.31
CA GLU A 14 18.60 6.13 20.63
C GLU A 14 18.52 6.31 19.11
N ASP A 15 19.36 5.59 18.35
CA ASP A 15 19.24 5.56 16.88
C ASP A 15 17.90 4.92 16.49
N PRO A 16 16.98 5.69 15.87
CA PRO A 16 15.67 5.15 15.50
C PRO A 16 15.74 3.95 14.54
N PHE A 17 16.79 3.87 13.71
CA PHE A 17 16.98 2.71 12.83
C PHE A 17 17.23 1.44 13.65
N GLU A 18 18.20 1.48 14.55
CA GLU A 18 18.53 0.31 15.38
C GLU A 18 17.38 -0.03 16.34
N PHE A 19 16.68 0.97 16.88
CA PHE A 19 15.48 0.75 17.68
C PHE A 19 14.46 -0.13 16.95
N TYR A 20 13.96 0.31 15.78
CA TYR A 20 12.96 -0.47 15.03
C TYR A 20 13.53 -1.73 14.37
N TRP A 21 14.83 -1.74 14.03
CA TRP A 21 15.47 -2.92 13.44
C TRP A 21 15.53 -4.09 14.40
N ASN A 22 15.77 -3.82 15.69
CA ASN A 22 15.94 -4.86 16.72
C ASN A 22 14.62 -5.26 17.40
N GLN A 23 13.52 -4.55 17.16
CA GLN A 23 12.23 -4.94 17.69
C GLN A 23 11.83 -6.33 17.17
N GLN A 24 11.30 -7.15 18.07
CA GLN A 24 10.80 -8.49 17.74
C GLN A 24 9.28 -8.44 17.59
N GLY A 25 8.75 -9.17 16.62
CA GLY A 25 7.34 -9.25 16.35
C GLY A 25 6.95 -10.55 15.66
N GLU A 26 5.70 -10.70 15.36
CA GLU A 26 5.18 -11.85 14.62
C GLU A 26 5.40 -11.65 13.11
N TRP A 27 5.96 -12.65 12.43
CA TRP A 27 6.11 -12.61 10.98
C TRP A 27 4.76 -12.68 10.29
N VAL A 28 4.47 -11.70 9.46
CA VAL A 28 3.35 -11.70 8.50
C VAL A 28 3.84 -12.21 7.15
N GLU A 29 5.04 -11.81 6.76
CA GLU A 29 5.80 -12.39 5.66
C GLU A 29 7.19 -12.74 6.19
N GLU A 30 7.48 -14.04 6.27
CA GLU A 30 8.81 -14.49 6.62
C GLU A 30 9.86 -14.01 5.63
N PRO A 31 11.11 -13.77 6.07
CA PRO A 31 12.16 -13.33 5.17
C PRO A 31 12.31 -14.29 3.98
N ASN A 32 12.14 -13.77 2.80
CA ASN A 32 12.36 -14.53 1.57
C ASN A 32 13.47 -13.91 0.73
N GLN A 33 14.26 -14.78 0.10
CA GLN A 33 15.36 -14.36 -0.75
C GLN A 33 14.87 -14.12 -2.17
N ARG A 34 14.97 -12.88 -2.64
CA ARG A 34 14.65 -12.49 -4.02
C ARG A 34 15.69 -11.53 -4.57
N ARG A 35 16.12 -11.72 -5.81
CA ARG A 35 17.01 -10.80 -6.54
C ARG A 35 18.33 -10.48 -5.80
N GLY A 36 18.86 -11.44 -5.06
CA GLY A 36 20.11 -11.27 -4.32
C GLY A 36 19.98 -10.49 -3.01
N GLY A 37 18.78 -10.26 -2.54
CA GLY A 37 18.47 -9.64 -1.24
C GLY A 37 17.40 -10.42 -0.50
N GLU A 38 17.21 -10.07 0.75
CA GLU A 38 16.21 -10.63 1.66
C GLU A 38 15.19 -9.57 2.03
N SER A 39 13.92 -9.94 2.13
CA SER A 39 12.84 -9.06 2.55
C SER A 39 11.80 -9.83 3.37
N GLY A 40 11.38 -9.27 4.49
CA GLY A 40 10.31 -9.80 5.34
C GLY A 40 9.54 -8.70 6.04
N VAL A 41 8.34 -9.01 6.54
CA VAL A 41 7.46 -8.08 7.25
C VAL A 41 7.05 -8.66 8.59
N GLN A 42 7.30 -7.93 9.67
CA GLN A 42 6.84 -8.26 11.00
C GLN A 42 5.75 -7.30 11.46
N ARG A 43 4.81 -7.84 12.22
CA ARG A 43 3.82 -7.11 12.99
C ARG A 43 4.41 -6.83 14.37
N ILE A 44 4.48 -5.55 14.73
CA ILE A 44 4.99 -5.06 16.02
C ILE A 44 3.98 -4.10 16.63
N HIS A 45 4.17 -3.71 17.88
CA HIS A 45 3.35 -2.69 18.54
C HIS A 45 4.26 -1.57 19.05
N ASP A 46 3.78 -0.34 19.01
CA ASP A 46 4.47 0.78 19.67
C ASP A 46 4.16 0.85 21.17
N GLY A 47 4.74 1.84 21.85
CA GLY A 47 4.52 2.05 23.30
C GLY A 47 3.09 2.44 23.69
N GLU A 48 2.27 2.82 22.72
CA GLU A 48 0.85 3.15 22.92
C GLU A 48 -0.07 1.98 22.56
N GLY A 49 0.51 0.85 22.16
CA GLY A 49 -0.22 -0.35 21.73
C GLY A 49 -0.75 -0.29 20.29
N ARG A 50 -0.36 0.73 19.50
CA ARG A 50 -0.76 0.80 18.09
C ARG A 50 -0.05 -0.29 17.29
N LEU A 51 -0.79 -0.93 16.40
CA LEU A 51 -0.26 -1.94 15.50
C LEU A 51 0.60 -1.31 14.41
N LEU A 52 1.84 -1.76 14.29
CA LEU A 52 2.79 -1.34 13.27
C LEU A 52 3.24 -2.52 12.43
N TYR A 53 3.62 -2.25 11.17
CA TYR A 53 4.24 -3.22 10.27
C TYR A 53 5.65 -2.76 9.94
N ALA A 54 6.64 -3.58 10.28
CA ALA A 54 8.06 -3.33 10.04
C ALA A 54 8.56 -4.22 8.89
N LYS A 55 8.73 -3.61 7.71
CA LYS A 55 9.33 -4.25 6.52
C LYS A 55 10.84 -4.08 6.59
N ARG A 56 11.56 -5.20 6.76
CA ARG A 56 13.02 -5.24 6.81
C ARG A 56 13.58 -5.82 5.53
N GLN A 57 14.64 -5.20 5.02
CA GLN A 57 15.30 -5.62 3.80
C GLN A 57 16.82 -5.61 3.98
N VAL A 58 17.49 -6.65 3.46
CA VAL A 58 18.95 -6.73 3.37
C VAL A 58 19.33 -6.94 1.91
N GLY A 59 20.22 -6.11 1.37
CA GLY A 59 20.69 -6.21 -0.02
C GLY A 59 19.62 -5.94 -1.10
N HIS A 60 18.39 -5.63 -0.73
CA HIS A 60 17.27 -5.47 -1.65
C HIS A 60 17.24 -4.07 -2.27
N THR A 61 17.84 -3.92 -3.46
CA THR A 61 18.00 -2.64 -4.14
C THR A 61 17.39 -2.64 -5.55
N TYR A 62 17.08 -1.45 -6.06
CA TYR A 62 16.74 -1.22 -7.46
C TYR A 62 17.73 -0.24 -8.10
N ARG A 63 17.94 -0.34 -9.42
CA ARG A 63 18.76 0.58 -10.20
C ARG A 63 17.89 1.42 -11.12
N SER A 64 18.31 2.65 -11.34
CA SER A 64 17.71 3.57 -12.30
C SER A 64 18.80 4.50 -12.83
N TRP A 65 18.50 5.30 -13.87
CA TRP A 65 19.44 6.30 -14.36
C TRP A 65 19.86 7.30 -13.27
N ARG A 66 18.96 7.58 -12.31
CA ARG A 66 19.22 8.47 -11.17
C ARG A 66 20.02 7.78 -10.06
N TYR A 67 19.92 6.46 -9.96
CA TYR A 67 20.59 5.65 -8.94
C TYR A 67 21.31 4.46 -9.60
N PRO A 68 22.41 4.73 -10.35
CA PRO A 68 23.09 3.67 -11.11
C PRO A 68 23.77 2.62 -10.22
N LEU A 69 24.18 3.03 -9.02
CA LEU A 69 24.81 2.13 -8.03
C LEU A 69 23.79 1.32 -7.21
N GLY A 70 22.51 1.62 -7.35
CA GLY A 70 21.42 1.00 -6.58
C GLY A 70 20.94 1.87 -5.42
N ARG A 71 19.65 1.76 -5.10
CA ARG A 71 18.97 2.39 -3.96
C ARG A 71 18.08 1.36 -3.30
N PRO A 72 18.01 1.26 -1.95
CA PRO A 72 17.07 0.38 -1.26
C PRO A 72 15.63 0.60 -1.71
N THR A 73 14.88 -0.49 -1.93
CA THR A 73 13.52 -0.40 -2.48
C THR A 73 12.52 0.23 -1.52
N VAL A 74 12.71 0.10 -0.20
CA VAL A 74 11.88 0.77 0.81
C VAL A 74 11.89 2.29 0.67
N LEU A 75 13.02 2.89 0.23
CA LEU A 75 13.09 4.34 0.02
C LEU A 75 12.23 4.80 -1.17
N ARG A 76 12.00 3.94 -2.16
CA ARG A 76 11.05 4.21 -3.24
C ARG A 76 9.61 4.07 -2.75
N GLU A 77 9.35 3.09 -1.90
CA GLU A 77 8.05 2.90 -1.25
C GLU A 77 7.73 4.10 -0.34
N GLN A 78 8.70 4.60 0.43
CA GLN A 78 8.57 5.84 1.20
C GLN A 78 8.19 7.04 0.31
N ASP A 79 8.91 7.25 -0.80
CA ASP A 79 8.61 8.34 -1.74
C ASP A 79 7.15 8.25 -2.24
N ALA A 80 6.65 7.03 -2.49
CA ALA A 80 5.27 6.81 -2.93
C ALA A 80 4.26 7.07 -1.79
N LEU A 81 4.49 6.54 -0.58
CA LEU A 81 3.63 6.76 0.58
C LEU A 81 3.42 8.27 0.84
N LEU A 82 4.51 9.03 0.92
CA LEU A 82 4.45 10.47 1.16
C LEU A 82 3.71 11.22 0.05
N ALA A 83 4.01 10.90 -1.21
CA ALA A 83 3.39 11.57 -2.34
C ALA A 83 1.90 11.24 -2.48
N LEU A 84 1.50 9.98 -2.26
CA LEU A 84 0.11 9.55 -2.36
C LEU A 84 -0.73 10.10 -1.20
N SER A 85 -0.20 10.11 0.02
CA SER A 85 -0.83 10.76 1.16
C SER A 85 -1.11 12.26 0.88
N ALA A 86 -0.14 12.98 0.31
CA ALA A 86 -0.31 14.39 -0.07
C ALA A 86 -1.37 14.61 -1.17
N LEU A 87 -1.71 13.57 -1.95
CA LEU A 87 -2.79 13.58 -2.94
C LEU A 87 -4.12 13.09 -2.37
N SER A 88 -4.25 12.94 -1.06
CA SER A 88 -5.43 12.36 -0.40
C SER A 88 -5.80 10.97 -0.94
N VAL A 89 -4.80 10.19 -1.33
CA VAL A 89 -4.91 8.76 -1.62
C VAL A 89 -4.60 8.00 -0.34
N GLY A 90 -5.53 7.17 0.12
CA GLY A 90 -5.33 6.37 1.32
C GLY A 90 -4.16 5.40 1.15
N VAL A 91 -3.24 5.46 2.07
CA VAL A 91 -2.06 4.59 2.20
C VAL A 91 -1.73 4.45 3.69
N PRO A 92 -0.97 3.44 4.11
CA PRO A 92 -0.50 3.36 5.50
C PRO A 92 0.27 4.61 5.92
N GLU A 93 0.03 5.09 7.14
CA GLU A 93 0.79 6.19 7.72
C GLU A 93 2.24 5.76 7.95
N LEU A 94 3.18 6.58 7.49
CA LEU A 94 4.59 6.34 7.64
C LEU A 94 5.04 6.73 9.06
N VAL A 95 5.58 5.76 9.80
CA VAL A 95 6.19 6.00 11.13
C VAL A 95 7.68 6.23 11.00
N TYR A 96 8.38 5.35 10.27
CA TYR A 96 9.81 5.45 10.08
C TYR A 96 10.24 4.84 8.74
N CYS A 97 11.25 5.43 8.12
CA CYS A 97 11.96 4.80 7.00
C CYS A 97 13.43 5.19 7.05
N GLY A 98 14.30 4.20 6.94
CA GLY A 98 15.75 4.42 6.92
C GLY A 98 16.50 3.33 6.19
N ALA A 99 17.73 3.65 5.80
CA ALA A 99 18.65 2.69 5.21
C ALA A 99 20.08 3.00 5.66
N GLN A 100 20.79 1.96 6.06
CA GLN A 100 22.19 2.03 6.49
C GLN A 100 23.00 1.01 5.71
N GLN A 101 24.24 1.35 5.42
CA GLN A 101 25.15 0.41 4.77
C GLN A 101 25.99 -0.31 5.85
N ALA A 102 25.89 -1.62 5.89
CA ALA A 102 26.70 -2.44 6.80
C ALA A 102 28.17 -2.49 6.38
N THR A 103 29.04 -2.98 7.24
CA THR A 103 30.50 -3.07 7.02
C THR A 103 30.86 -3.92 5.79
N ASP A 104 30.04 -4.89 5.44
CA ASP A 104 30.15 -5.73 4.23
C ASP A 104 29.62 -5.04 2.95
N LYS A 105 29.28 -3.74 3.06
CA LYS A 105 28.67 -2.90 2.01
C LYS A 105 27.25 -3.32 1.58
N GLN A 106 26.63 -4.26 2.26
CA GLN A 106 25.22 -4.55 2.04
C GLN A 106 24.33 -3.45 2.67
N TRP A 107 23.21 -3.16 2.01
CA TRP A 107 22.21 -2.27 2.56
C TRP A 107 21.30 -3.00 3.54
N ARG A 108 21.16 -2.49 4.75
CA ARG A 108 20.06 -2.76 5.66
C ARG A 108 19.06 -1.64 5.49
N ALA A 109 17.80 -1.96 5.25
CA ALA A 109 16.77 -0.97 5.00
C ALA A 109 15.46 -1.36 5.69
N LEU A 110 14.76 -0.36 6.22
CA LEU A 110 13.60 -0.52 7.09
C LEU A 110 12.52 0.48 6.71
N LEU A 111 11.27 0.00 6.64
CA LEU A 111 10.07 0.80 6.51
C LEU A 111 9.10 0.38 7.60
N VAL A 112 8.65 1.32 8.43
CA VAL A 112 7.67 1.10 9.49
C VAL A 112 6.43 1.94 9.20
N THR A 113 5.28 1.30 9.15
CA THR A 113 3.98 1.95 8.90
C THR A 113 2.96 1.55 9.96
N VAL A 114 1.97 2.41 10.19
CA VAL A 114 0.81 2.09 11.03
C VAL A 114 -0.05 1.05 10.31
N GLY A 115 -0.58 0.08 11.05
CA GLY A 115 -1.53 -0.90 10.53
C GLY A 115 -2.82 -0.25 10.06
N LEU A 116 -3.37 -0.77 8.98
CA LEU A 116 -4.68 -0.34 8.46
C LEU A 116 -5.80 -1.00 9.28
N GLU A 117 -6.09 -0.42 10.44
CA GLU A 117 -7.10 -0.96 11.37
C GLU A 117 -8.50 -0.89 10.77
N GLY A 118 -9.21 -2.01 10.81
CA GLY A 118 -10.57 -2.15 10.25
C GLY A 118 -10.64 -2.24 8.71
N PHE A 119 -9.51 -2.16 8.02
CA PHE A 119 -9.47 -2.38 6.58
C PHE A 119 -9.37 -3.86 6.25
N VAL A 120 -10.01 -4.25 5.15
CA VAL A 120 -10.00 -5.61 4.60
C VAL A 120 -9.60 -5.54 3.13
N GLU A 121 -8.75 -6.47 2.69
CA GLU A 121 -8.43 -6.67 1.28
C GLU A 121 -9.73 -6.88 0.47
N ILE A 122 -9.87 -6.25 -0.69
CA ILE A 122 -11.13 -6.24 -1.44
C ILE A 122 -11.58 -7.65 -1.85
N ASP A 123 -10.66 -8.55 -2.23
CA ASP A 123 -11.02 -9.92 -2.57
C ASP A 123 -11.54 -10.68 -1.34
N ASN A 124 -10.98 -10.43 -0.15
CA ASN A 124 -11.46 -11.00 1.11
C ASN A 124 -12.81 -10.42 1.53
N TRP A 125 -13.05 -9.12 1.26
CA TRP A 125 -14.34 -8.48 1.49
C TRP A 125 -15.46 -9.16 0.67
N TYR A 126 -15.19 -9.45 -0.60
CA TYR A 126 -16.13 -10.23 -1.44
C TYR A 126 -16.27 -11.68 -0.97
N ALA A 127 -15.16 -12.34 -0.66
CA ALA A 127 -15.17 -13.75 -0.22
C ALA A 127 -15.92 -13.94 1.11
N ALA A 128 -15.96 -12.92 1.97
CA ALA A 128 -16.71 -12.92 3.21
C ALA A 128 -18.23 -12.68 3.02
N GLY A 129 -18.71 -12.49 1.78
CA GLY A 129 -20.12 -12.22 1.49
C GLY A 129 -20.58 -10.82 1.89
N GLU A 130 -19.64 -9.89 2.07
CA GLU A 130 -19.93 -8.53 2.52
C GLU A 130 -20.78 -7.75 1.52
N ARG A 131 -20.63 -8.01 0.22
CA ARG A 131 -21.46 -7.43 -0.83
C ARG A 131 -22.94 -7.74 -0.61
N GLU A 132 -23.27 -9.00 -0.38
CA GLU A 132 -24.64 -9.47 -0.16
C GLU A 132 -25.17 -8.94 1.18
N ARG A 133 -24.33 -8.90 2.20
CA ARG A 133 -24.68 -8.42 3.54
C ARG A 133 -24.95 -6.92 3.58
N CYS A 134 -24.14 -6.13 2.90
CA CYS A 134 -24.23 -4.67 2.91
C CYS A 134 -25.23 -4.12 1.86
N GLY A 135 -25.53 -4.90 0.82
CA GLY A 135 -26.45 -4.53 -0.25
C GLY A 135 -25.83 -3.66 -1.35
N GLU A 136 -26.59 -3.48 -2.45
CA GLU A 136 -26.11 -2.87 -3.69
C GLU A 136 -25.68 -1.40 -3.50
N ALA A 137 -26.38 -0.63 -2.67
CA ALA A 137 -26.06 0.78 -2.42
C ALA A 137 -24.67 0.95 -1.78
N VAL A 138 -24.29 0.12 -0.81
CA VAL A 138 -22.99 0.13 -0.19
C VAL A 138 -21.92 -0.38 -1.16
N HIS A 139 -22.23 -1.42 -1.92
CA HIS A 139 -21.35 -1.96 -2.95
C HIS A 139 -21.00 -0.90 -4.02
N ASP A 140 -21.98 -0.14 -4.50
CA ASP A 140 -21.74 1.00 -5.41
C ASP A 140 -20.78 2.04 -4.80
N ARG A 141 -20.93 2.36 -3.50
CA ARG A 141 -20.01 3.26 -2.79
C ARG A 141 -18.59 2.69 -2.70
N VAL A 142 -18.44 1.38 -2.52
CA VAL A 142 -17.13 0.72 -2.53
C VAL A 142 -16.47 0.90 -3.90
N LEU A 143 -17.19 0.63 -5.00
CA LEU A 143 -16.66 0.81 -6.35
C LEU A 143 -16.35 2.29 -6.66
N GLU A 144 -17.19 3.22 -6.19
CA GLU A 144 -16.98 4.65 -6.30
C GLU A 144 -15.70 5.08 -5.56
N ALA A 145 -15.56 4.71 -4.29
CA ALA A 145 -14.41 5.09 -3.47
C ALA A 145 -13.10 4.54 -4.06
N ILE A 146 -13.11 3.29 -4.57
CA ILE A 146 -11.96 2.71 -5.27
C ILE A 146 -11.66 3.49 -6.56
N GLY A 147 -12.68 3.75 -7.39
CA GLY A 147 -12.54 4.49 -8.63
C GLY A 147 -11.95 5.89 -8.41
N HIS A 148 -12.47 6.62 -7.43
CA HIS A 148 -12.00 7.96 -7.06
C HIS A 148 -10.58 7.96 -6.53
N THR A 149 -10.23 6.98 -5.67
CA THR A 149 -8.87 6.84 -5.11
C THR A 149 -7.84 6.58 -6.20
N LEU A 150 -8.13 5.65 -7.13
CA LEU A 150 -7.26 5.36 -8.26
C LEU A 150 -7.14 6.56 -9.22
N ALA A 151 -8.24 7.29 -9.45
CA ALA A 151 -8.22 8.47 -10.30
C ALA A 151 -7.32 9.57 -9.72
N ARG A 152 -7.41 9.86 -8.41
CA ARG A 152 -6.53 10.82 -7.74
C ARG A 152 -5.06 10.43 -7.86
N MET A 153 -4.72 9.17 -7.60
CA MET A 153 -3.35 8.66 -7.77
C MET A 153 -2.83 8.90 -9.19
N HIS A 154 -3.63 8.54 -10.20
CA HIS A 154 -3.22 8.66 -11.59
C HIS A 154 -3.16 10.10 -12.09
N LEU A 155 -4.05 11.01 -11.61
CA LEU A 155 -3.97 12.44 -11.90
C LEU A 155 -2.67 13.04 -11.36
N GLY A 156 -2.18 12.59 -10.21
CA GLY A 156 -0.85 12.89 -9.68
C GLY A 156 0.29 12.27 -10.49
N ARG A 157 0.00 11.58 -11.59
CA ARG A 157 0.94 10.83 -12.45
C ARG A 157 1.66 9.68 -11.74
N TRP A 158 1.13 9.22 -10.61
CA TRP A 158 1.66 8.05 -9.90
C TRP A 158 1.07 6.77 -10.48
N GLN A 159 1.95 5.84 -10.80
CA GLN A 159 1.64 4.48 -11.19
C GLN A 159 1.98 3.56 -10.02
N HIS A 160 1.06 2.72 -9.60
CA HIS A 160 1.30 1.70 -8.58
C HIS A 160 2.33 0.68 -9.07
N GLY A 161 2.21 0.26 -10.32
CA GLY A 161 3.16 -0.65 -10.98
C GLY A 161 2.92 -2.13 -10.67
N CYS A 162 2.11 -2.46 -9.67
CA CYS A 162 1.68 -3.80 -9.30
C CYS A 162 0.26 -3.76 -8.72
N LEU A 163 -0.66 -3.05 -9.41
CA LEU A 163 -2.03 -2.86 -8.92
C LEU A 163 -2.85 -4.13 -9.17
N TYR A 164 -3.01 -4.92 -8.11
CA TYR A 164 -3.88 -6.10 -8.04
C TYR A 164 -4.98 -5.86 -7.02
N ALA A 165 -6.09 -6.58 -7.11
CA ALA A 165 -7.19 -6.45 -6.15
C ALA A 165 -6.71 -6.67 -4.71
N LYS A 166 -5.83 -7.63 -4.46
CA LYS A 166 -5.23 -7.87 -3.14
C LYS A 166 -4.41 -6.70 -2.55
N HIS A 167 -4.11 -5.67 -3.33
CA HIS A 167 -3.43 -4.46 -2.84
C HIS A 167 -4.40 -3.28 -2.64
N VAL A 168 -5.69 -3.51 -2.85
CA VAL A 168 -6.76 -2.55 -2.59
C VAL A 168 -7.48 -2.97 -1.32
N PHE A 169 -7.40 -2.13 -0.31
CA PHE A 169 -8.02 -2.35 0.99
C PHE A 169 -9.19 -1.40 1.18
N VAL A 170 -10.26 -1.89 1.75
CA VAL A 170 -11.47 -1.12 2.01
C VAL A 170 -11.88 -1.23 3.47
N ARG A 171 -12.43 -0.14 4.00
CA ARG A 171 -13.09 -0.11 5.28
C ARG A 171 -14.48 0.50 5.09
N VAL A 172 -15.50 -0.25 5.46
CA VAL A 172 -16.90 0.19 5.39
C VAL A 172 -17.38 0.45 6.82
N THR A 173 -17.83 1.67 7.10
CA THR A 173 -18.34 2.08 8.41
C THR A 173 -19.79 2.51 8.27
N GLY A 174 -20.67 2.04 9.15
CA GLY A 174 -22.11 2.30 9.06
C GLY A 174 -22.85 1.31 8.14
N GLN A 175 -24.10 1.62 7.79
CA GLN A 175 -24.96 0.78 6.99
C GLN A 175 -25.83 1.59 6.03
N GLY A 176 -26.32 0.96 4.97
CA GLY A 176 -27.25 1.55 4.00
C GLY A 176 -26.69 2.81 3.33
N GLU A 177 -27.58 3.78 3.11
CA GLU A 177 -27.20 5.04 2.42
C GLU A 177 -26.24 5.93 3.22
N GLY A 178 -26.14 5.75 4.52
CA GLY A 178 -25.21 6.46 5.42
C GLY A 178 -23.84 5.80 5.56
N ALA A 179 -23.57 4.69 4.87
CA ALA A 179 -22.28 4.03 4.96
C ALA A 179 -21.15 4.89 4.38
N GLU A 180 -20.05 4.97 5.11
CA GLU A 180 -18.80 5.59 4.66
C GLU A 180 -17.83 4.51 4.20
N VAL A 181 -17.08 4.80 3.15
CA VAL A 181 -16.10 3.86 2.60
C VAL A 181 -14.76 4.54 2.45
N ASP A 182 -13.78 4.02 3.17
CA ASP A 182 -12.38 4.37 3.02
C ASP A 182 -11.66 3.35 2.14
N VAL A 183 -10.70 3.82 1.36
CA VAL A 183 -9.85 2.97 0.51
C VAL A 183 -8.40 3.26 0.77
N ALA A 184 -7.59 2.22 0.94
CA ALA A 184 -6.14 2.33 1.06
C ALA A 184 -5.43 1.38 0.09
N LEU A 185 -4.26 1.80 -0.40
CA LEU A 185 -3.41 1.03 -1.32
C LEU A 185 -2.15 0.56 -0.61
N LEU A 186 -1.80 -0.72 -0.79
CA LEU A 186 -0.61 -1.36 -0.24
C LEU A 186 0.35 -1.83 -1.34
N ASP A 187 1.56 -2.25 -0.92
CA ASP A 187 2.65 -2.74 -1.79
C ASP A 187 3.09 -1.71 -2.85
N LEU A 188 3.48 -0.53 -2.36
CA LEU A 188 3.91 0.59 -3.20
C LEU A 188 5.39 0.48 -3.64
N GLU A 189 6.06 -0.63 -3.37
CA GLU A 189 7.48 -0.86 -3.68
C GLU A 189 7.83 -0.65 -5.15
N LYS A 190 6.89 -0.93 -6.07
CA LYS A 190 7.07 -0.73 -7.52
C LYS A 190 6.51 0.59 -8.03
N SER A 191 5.96 1.40 -7.15
CA SER A 191 5.33 2.67 -7.52
C SER A 191 6.34 3.65 -8.07
N ARG A 192 5.89 4.45 -9.02
CA ARG A 192 6.73 5.44 -9.70
C ARG A 192 5.92 6.54 -10.36
N GLN A 193 6.50 7.69 -10.45
CA GLN A 193 5.93 8.80 -11.21
C GLN A 193 6.11 8.58 -12.72
N ARG A 194 5.07 8.84 -13.50
CA ARG A 194 5.06 8.73 -14.96
C ARG A 194 5.03 10.12 -15.61
N LEU A 195 5.39 10.18 -16.88
CA LEU A 195 5.35 11.45 -17.64
C LEU A 195 3.92 11.99 -17.79
N THR A 196 2.92 11.09 -17.88
CA THR A 196 1.53 11.48 -18.04
C THR A 196 0.60 10.62 -17.18
N ALA A 197 -0.51 11.20 -16.73
CA ALA A 197 -1.58 10.51 -16.03
C ALA A 197 -2.13 9.33 -16.84
N GLN A 198 -2.31 9.49 -18.15
CA GLN A 198 -2.78 8.43 -19.05
C GLN A 198 -1.88 7.19 -19.07
N LYS A 199 -0.54 7.37 -19.01
CA LYS A 199 0.40 6.24 -18.96
C LYS A 199 0.31 5.50 -17.63
N ALA A 200 0.16 6.22 -16.52
CA ALA A 200 -0.04 5.62 -15.20
C ALA A 200 -1.36 4.83 -15.18
N ALA A 201 -2.47 5.47 -15.53
CA ALA A 201 -3.80 4.88 -15.57
C ALA A 201 -3.91 3.64 -16.45
N SER A 202 -3.45 3.74 -17.70
CA SER A 202 -3.56 2.62 -18.66
C SER A 202 -2.81 1.36 -18.20
N HIS A 203 -1.66 1.51 -17.54
CA HIS A 203 -0.92 0.37 -17.02
C HIS A 203 -1.66 -0.28 -15.84
N ASP A 204 -2.00 0.50 -14.84
CA ASP A 204 -2.53 -0.01 -13.58
C ASP A 204 -3.95 -0.57 -13.74
N LEU A 205 -4.83 0.13 -14.48
CA LEU A 205 -6.18 -0.35 -14.72
C LEU A 205 -6.22 -1.66 -15.53
N LYS A 206 -5.29 -1.84 -16.49
CA LYS A 206 -5.16 -3.13 -17.20
C LYS A 206 -4.70 -4.25 -16.28
N GLN A 207 -3.79 -3.95 -15.36
CA GLN A 207 -3.36 -4.90 -14.35
C GLN A 207 -4.50 -5.26 -13.40
N LEU A 208 -5.18 -4.26 -12.86
CA LEU A 208 -6.30 -4.45 -11.96
C LEU A 208 -7.41 -5.27 -12.60
N ARG A 209 -7.81 -4.95 -13.85
CA ARG A 209 -8.82 -5.72 -14.58
C ARG A 209 -8.47 -7.19 -14.74
N ARG A 210 -7.19 -7.48 -15.00
CA ARG A 210 -6.69 -8.84 -15.19
C ARG A 210 -6.61 -9.65 -13.89
N HIS A 211 -6.38 -8.96 -12.77
CA HIS A 211 -6.10 -9.55 -11.46
C HIS A 211 -7.15 -9.14 -10.42
N SER A 212 -8.41 -9.06 -10.85
CA SER A 212 -9.57 -8.85 -9.98
C SER A 212 -10.66 -9.86 -10.34
N SER A 213 -11.50 -10.19 -9.37
CA SER A 213 -12.66 -11.07 -9.53
C SER A 213 -13.92 -10.35 -10.04
N TRP A 214 -13.86 -9.02 -10.25
CA TRP A 214 -15.01 -8.23 -10.67
C TRP A 214 -15.61 -8.70 -12.00
N SER A 215 -16.94 -8.84 -12.03
CA SER A 215 -17.69 -9.04 -13.25
C SER A 215 -17.52 -7.89 -14.25
N ALA A 216 -17.97 -8.06 -15.48
CA ALA A 216 -17.95 -6.99 -16.46
C ALA A 216 -18.74 -5.76 -15.99
N THR A 217 -19.93 -5.98 -15.40
CA THR A 217 -20.81 -4.92 -14.89
C THR A 217 -20.17 -4.13 -13.76
N GLU A 218 -19.57 -4.82 -12.79
CA GLU A 218 -18.87 -4.16 -11.68
C GLU A 218 -17.65 -3.37 -12.16
N TRP A 219 -16.91 -3.94 -13.11
CA TRP A 219 -15.80 -3.24 -13.74
C TRP A 219 -16.24 -1.97 -14.47
N ASP A 220 -17.30 -2.05 -15.27
CA ASP A 220 -17.84 -0.91 -15.99
C ASP A 220 -18.34 0.17 -15.02
N ARG A 221 -18.91 -0.24 -13.88
CA ARG A 221 -19.35 0.67 -12.83
C ARG A 221 -18.16 1.37 -12.15
N LEU A 222 -17.11 0.61 -11.79
CA LEU A 222 -15.87 1.17 -11.24
C LEU A 222 -15.24 2.18 -12.22
N ILE A 223 -15.15 1.84 -13.51
CA ILE A 223 -14.60 2.72 -14.55
C ILE A 223 -15.49 3.95 -14.77
N TYR A 224 -16.79 3.82 -14.62
CA TYR A 224 -17.69 4.98 -14.63
C TYR A 224 -17.29 5.97 -13.52
N PHE A 225 -17.22 5.54 -12.27
CA PHE A 225 -16.82 6.38 -11.14
C PHE A 225 -15.39 6.92 -11.29
N TYR A 226 -14.46 6.09 -11.75
CA TYR A 226 -13.10 6.53 -12.05
C TYR A 226 -13.08 7.71 -13.01
N LYS A 227 -13.87 7.67 -14.10
CA LYS A 227 -13.94 8.71 -15.12
C LYS A 227 -14.54 10.02 -14.61
N THR A 228 -15.44 9.98 -13.62
CA THR A 228 -16.02 11.21 -13.03
C THR A 228 -14.94 12.12 -12.43
N VAL A 229 -13.87 11.52 -11.87
CA VAL A 229 -12.74 12.27 -11.30
C VAL A 229 -11.60 12.44 -12.31
N PHE A 230 -11.29 11.41 -13.10
CA PHE A 230 -10.19 11.48 -14.06
C PHE A 230 -10.46 12.40 -15.26
N GLY A 231 -11.72 12.64 -15.59
CA GLY A 231 -12.17 13.62 -16.58
C GLY A 231 -11.98 13.23 -18.06
N SER A 232 -11.46 12.03 -18.35
CA SER A 232 -11.25 11.57 -19.74
C SER A 232 -11.25 10.05 -19.87
N ALA A 233 -11.47 9.58 -21.10
CA ALA A 233 -11.36 8.16 -21.42
C ALA A 233 -9.90 7.67 -21.31
N ILE A 234 -9.71 6.43 -20.89
CA ILE A 234 -8.39 5.81 -20.79
C ILE A 234 -8.06 5.11 -22.11
N LYS A 235 -6.99 5.54 -22.75
CA LYS A 235 -6.54 4.95 -24.03
C LYS A 235 -6.20 3.46 -23.86
N GLY A 236 -6.84 2.62 -24.67
CA GLY A 236 -6.60 1.17 -24.68
C GLY A 236 -7.18 0.40 -23.49
N LEU A 237 -8.09 0.99 -22.73
CA LEU A 237 -8.97 0.30 -21.81
C LEU A 237 -10.31 0.07 -22.56
N ARG A 238 -10.57 -1.18 -22.92
CA ARG A 238 -11.83 -1.67 -23.49
C ARG A 238 -12.50 -2.58 -22.50
#